data_5a0fdebbd85a087f9dc8bd75b8f0820e
#
_entry.id   5a0fdebbd85a087f9dc8bd75b8f0820e
#
_cell.length_a   1.000
_cell.length_b   1.000
_cell.length_c   1.000
_cell.angle_alpha   90.00
_cell.angle_beta   90.00
_cell.angle_gamma   90.00
#
_symmetry.space_group_name_H-M   'P 1'
#
loop_
_entity.id
_entity.type
_entity.pdbx_description
1 polymer ?
#
loop_
_entity_poly.entity_id
_entity_poly.type
_entity_poly.pdbx_seq_one_letter_code
_entity_poly.pdbx_strand_id
1 'polypeptide(L)'
;MWSSAVRCIVMLILGLLVAPLAAHAQQPSKVPRVGVLWERSPTDPFIAAFRQGLRELGYTEGQSMVIEERYAYGVVDRYPALIAELLDLHIDVLVVAGTNAAQAAKARTSTVPIVFTLPGNPVEDGLVASFAHPGGNATGLSTHTPGLTGKQLELLKAAVPQVSRVTVLYNAVNPVNRLALQEAREAARSLAMELQALEVRQGNDLASAFAALTAWRAEAVLAFPGPPFATELAHLAQLAAAHRVPAMFIRKEFVEVGGLLAYGPSYADNFRRAATYVDKILKGAKPADLPVEQPMKYELVMNLKTAQALGLTIPPTFLFQADEVIQ
;
A
#
# COMPACT_ATOMS: atom_id res chain seq x y z
N MET A 1 17.19 65.88 49.52
CA MET A 1 18.11 64.96 48.84
C MET A 1 17.43 63.61 48.45
N TRP A 2 16.14 63.61 48.05
CA TRP A 2 15.40 62.43 47.67
C TRP A 2 15.11 62.31 46.15
N SER A 3 15.57 63.27 45.35
CA SER A 3 15.15 63.34 43.94
C SER A 3 15.98 62.49 42.96
N SER A 4 17.23 62.15 43.29
CA SER A 4 18.13 61.41 42.36
C SER A 4 17.89 59.91 42.40
N ALA A 5 17.65 59.32 43.57
CA ALA A 5 17.39 57.88 43.70
C ALA A 5 16.03 57.47 43.08
N VAL A 6 15.03 58.30 43.29
CA VAL A 6 13.69 58.05 42.69
C VAL A 6 13.72 58.18 41.17
N ARG A 7 14.47 59.11 40.61
CA ARG A 7 14.65 59.27 39.16
C ARG A 7 15.39 58.06 38.54
N CYS A 8 16.42 57.53 39.21
CA CYS A 8 17.13 56.33 38.75
C CYS A 8 16.23 55.09 38.79
N ILE A 9 15.41 54.92 39.81
CA ILE A 9 14.49 53.78 39.91
C ILE A 9 13.37 53.87 38.84
N VAL A 10 12.81 55.05 38.60
CA VAL A 10 11.81 55.28 37.57
C VAL A 10 12.37 55.05 36.16
N MET A 11 13.62 55.49 35.90
CA MET A 11 14.29 55.21 34.62
C MET A 11 14.61 53.74 34.44
N LEU A 12 14.94 52.99 35.49
CA LEU A 12 15.15 51.53 35.43
C LEU A 12 13.86 50.76 35.19
N ILE A 13 12.76 51.20 35.82
CA ILE A 13 11.43 50.61 35.63
C ILE A 13 10.88 50.88 34.22
N LEU A 14 11.08 52.11 33.68
CA LEU A 14 10.72 52.42 32.29
C LEU A 14 11.61 51.67 31.28
N GLY A 15 12.87 51.44 31.59
CA GLY A 15 13.77 50.64 30.74
C GLY A 15 13.40 49.15 30.66
N LEU A 16 12.84 48.59 31.72
CA LEU A 16 12.31 47.21 31.78
C LEU A 16 10.96 47.04 31.10
N LEU A 17 10.15 48.11 31.00
CA LEU A 17 8.85 48.10 30.31
C LEU A 17 8.99 48.30 28.78
N VAL A 18 10.14 48.67 28.27
CA VAL A 18 10.48 48.80 26.83
C VAL A 18 11.39 47.65 26.38
N ALA A 19 11.53 46.57 27.16
CA ALA A 19 12.02 45.33 26.59
C ALA A 19 11.10 45.00 25.36
N PRO A 20 11.66 44.99 24.13
CA PRO A 20 10.83 44.56 23.01
C PRO A 20 10.31 43.18 23.40
N LEU A 21 8.99 43.03 23.52
CA LEU A 21 8.37 41.78 23.27
C LEU A 21 8.89 41.38 21.90
N ALA A 22 9.98 40.61 21.88
CA ALA A 22 10.36 39.82 20.74
C ALA A 22 9.15 38.92 20.49
N ALA A 23 8.15 39.51 19.85
CA ALA A 23 7.21 38.74 19.07
C ALA A 23 8.14 37.85 18.25
N HIS A 24 8.21 36.57 18.60
CA HIS A 24 8.57 35.55 17.64
C HIS A 24 7.58 35.79 16.51
N ALA A 25 7.95 36.67 15.58
CA ALA A 25 7.36 36.66 14.27
C ALA A 25 7.62 35.24 13.80
N GLN A 26 6.60 34.37 13.98
CA GLN A 26 6.55 33.10 13.30
C GLN A 26 6.78 33.49 11.83
N GLN A 27 8.01 33.25 11.34
CA GLN A 27 8.22 33.23 9.89
C GLN A 27 7.07 32.42 9.34
N PRO A 28 6.31 32.91 8.34
CA PRO A 28 5.25 32.15 7.77
C PRO A 28 5.84 30.78 7.44
N SER A 29 5.44 29.77 8.20
CA SER A 29 5.98 28.42 8.03
C SER A 29 5.67 28.07 6.59
N LYS A 30 6.72 27.82 5.80
CA LYS A 30 6.56 27.36 4.40
C LYS A 30 5.51 26.24 4.41
N VAL A 31 4.42 26.41 3.67
CA VAL A 31 3.41 25.38 3.55
C VAL A 31 4.07 24.16 2.91
N PRO A 32 4.16 23.02 3.60
CA PRO A 32 4.84 21.84 3.10
C PRO A 32 4.14 21.30 1.86
N ARG A 33 4.95 20.78 0.94
CA ARG A 33 4.52 20.22 -0.33
C ARG A 33 4.83 18.73 -0.37
N VAL A 34 3.80 17.90 -0.48
CA VAL A 34 3.90 16.45 -0.54
C VAL A 34 3.61 15.98 -1.95
N GLY A 35 4.59 15.36 -2.61
CA GLY A 35 4.41 14.72 -3.90
C GLY A 35 3.88 13.30 -3.70
N VAL A 36 2.87 12.90 -4.45
CA VAL A 36 2.33 11.54 -4.40
C VAL A 36 2.24 10.95 -5.80
N LEU A 37 2.88 9.80 -5.99
CA LEU A 37 2.75 9.01 -7.20
C LEU A 37 1.77 7.87 -6.97
N TRP A 38 0.59 8.00 -7.56
CA TRP A 38 -0.44 6.97 -7.54
C TRP A 38 -0.24 5.95 -8.67
N GLU A 39 -0.35 4.67 -8.33
CA GLU A 39 -0.26 3.59 -9.32
C GLU A 39 -1.45 3.61 -10.29
N ARG A 40 -2.65 3.96 -9.79
CA ARG A 40 -3.92 3.87 -10.51
C ARG A 40 -4.46 5.26 -10.92
N SER A 41 -5.76 5.40 -10.93
CA SER A 41 -6.49 6.59 -11.33
C SER A 41 -6.86 7.47 -10.12
N PRO A 42 -7.33 8.70 -10.34
CA PRO A 42 -7.85 9.58 -9.28
C PRO A 42 -9.01 9.01 -8.45
N THR A 43 -9.64 7.94 -8.91
CA THR A 43 -10.74 7.25 -8.21
C THR A 43 -10.26 6.14 -7.28
N ASP A 44 -8.95 5.98 -7.08
CA ASP A 44 -8.41 4.97 -6.18
C ASP A 44 -8.85 5.23 -4.72
N PRO A 45 -9.49 4.27 -4.03
CA PRO A 45 -9.98 4.44 -2.66
C PRO A 45 -8.86 4.75 -1.66
N PHE A 46 -7.62 4.40 -1.97
CA PHE A 46 -6.47 4.65 -1.09
C PHE A 46 -6.09 6.13 -1.00
N ILE A 47 -6.44 6.92 -2.03
CA ILE A 47 -6.31 8.39 -2.01
C ILE A 47 -7.12 8.97 -0.85
N ALA A 48 -8.36 8.53 -0.70
CA ALA A 48 -9.23 8.97 0.39
C ALA A 48 -8.67 8.57 1.77
N ALA A 49 -8.13 7.35 1.89
CA ALA A 49 -7.53 6.84 3.13
C ALA A 49 -6.27 7.63 3.52
N PHE A 50 -5.39 7.94 2.58
CA PHE A 50 -4.21 8.77 2.82
C PHE A 50 -4.60 10.20 3.26
N ARG A 51 -5.52 10.84 2.52
CA ARG A 51 -6.05 12.17 2.88
C ARG A 51 -6.74 12.17 4.24
N GLN A 52 -7.44 11.08 4.59
CA GLN A 52 -8.01 10.93 5.92
C GLN A 52 -6.94 10.91 7.00
N GLY A 53 -5.86 10.13 6.81
CA GLY A 53 -4.74 10.09 7.75
C GLY A 53 -4.11 11.48 7.95
N LEU A 54 -3.95 12.26 6.89
CA LEU A 54 -3.44 13.64 6.99
C LEU A 54 -4.41 14.55 7.76
N ARG A 55 -5.73 14.45 7.53
CA ARG A 55 -6.74 15.23 8.29
C ARG A 55 -6.74 14.87 9.78
N GLU A 56 -6.63 13.60 10.13
CA GLU A 56 -6.53 13.12 11.52
C GLU A 56 -5.32 13.71 12.25
N LEU A 57 -4.25 14.04 11.51
CA LEU A 57 -3.05 14.71 12.01
C LEU A 57 -3.12 16.24 11.99
N GLY A 58 -4.27 16.80 11.59
CA GLY A 58 -4.53 18.25 11.59
C GLY A 58 -4.12 18.96 10.28
N TYR A 59 -3.73 18.24 9.23
CA TYR A 59 -3.43 18.88 7.95
C TYR A 59 -4.71 19.15 7.14
N THR A 60 -4.74 20.33 6.52
CA THR A 60 -5.81 20.76 5.61
C THR A 60 -5.17 21.08 4.26
N GLU A 61 -5.53 20.30 3.24
CA GLU A 61 -5.03 20.48 1.86
C GLU A 61 -5.40 21.89 1.35
N GLY A 62 -4.43 22.56 0.72
CA GLY A 62 -4.57 23.93 0.25
C GLY A 62 -4.40 25.02 1.30
N GLN A 63 -4.33 24.67 2.61
CA GLN A 63 -4.11 25.63 3.70
C GLN A 63 -2.79 25.37 4.45
N SER A 64 -2.68 24.22 5.12
CA SER A 64 -1.49 23.85 5.90
C SER A 64 -0.58 22.84 5.18
N MET A 65 -0.97 22.35 4.01
CA MET A 65 -0.24 21.41 3.16
C MET A 65 -0.69 21.52 1.71
N VAL A 66 0.22 21.31 0.76
CA VAL A 66 -0.09 21.11 -0.66
C VAL A 66 0.21 19.67 -1.03
N ILE A 67 -0.71 19.01 -1.73
CA ILE A 67 -0.53 17.66 -2.29
C ILE A 67 -0.40 17.78 -3.81
N GLU A 68 0.72 17.34 -4.33
CA GLU A 68 1.01 17.28 -5.78
C GLU A 68 0.89 15.83 -6.24
N GLU A 69 -0.06 15.56 -7.11
CA GLU A 69 -0.39 14.20 -7.49
C GLU A 69 0.01 13.89 -8.93
N ARG A 70 0.50 12.67 -9.15
CA ARG A 70 0.71 12.10 -10.48
C ARG A 70 0.14 10.69 -10.52
N TYR A 71 -0.35 10.28 -11.68
CA TYR A 71 -1.05 9.02 -11.88
C TYR A 71 -0.39 8.21 -12.99
N ALA A 72 0.07 7.01 -12.66
CA ALA A 72 0.75 6.13 -13.62
C ALA A 72 -0.21 5.28 -14.45
N TYR A 73 -1.45 5.07 -13.99
CA TYR A 73 -2.47 4.23 -14.63
C TYR A 73 -2.00 2.79 -14.90
N GLY A 74 -1.23 2.22 -13.97
CA GLY A 74 -0.68 0.87 -14.08
C GLY A 74 0.52 0.71 -15.00
N VAL A 75 1.01 1.80 -15.60
CA VAL A 75 2.14 1.78 -16.56
C VAL A 75 3.45 2.09 -15.84
N VAL A 76 4.22 1.04 -15.54
CA VAL A 76 5.48 1.12 -14.78
C VAL A 76 6.52 2.02 -15.44
N ASP A 77 6.62 2.00 -16.76
CA ASP A 77 7.58 2.81 -17.54
C ASP A 77 7.37 4.33 -17.39
N ARG A 78 6.21 4.76 -16.87
CA ARG A 78 5.93 6.18 -16.60
C ARG A 78 6.54 6.68 -15.29
N TYR A 79 6.86 5.79 -14.34
CA TYR A 79 7.32 6.19 -13.01
C TYR A 79 8.51 7.16 -13.04
N PRO A 80 9.59 6.92 -13.80
CA PRO A 80 10.75 7.82 -13.78
C PRO A 80 10.44 9.25 -14.23
N ALA A 81 9.55 9.42 -15.21
CA ALA A 81 9.16 10.74 -15.71
C ALA A 81 8.25 11.46 -14.71
N LEU A 82 7.22 10.77 -14.18
CA LEU A 82 6.29 11.34 -13.21
C LEU A 82 6.98 11.72 -11.88
N ILE A 83 7.97 10.94 -11.45
CA ILE A 83 8.77 11.26 -10.27
C ILE A 83 9.62 12.51 -10.54
N ALA A 84 10.24 12.62 -11.72
CA ALA A 84 11.01 13.82 -12.07
C ALA A 84 10.12 15.08 -12.04
N GLU A 85 8.91 15.03 -12.61
CA GLU A 85 7.96 16.14 -12.54
C GLU A 85 7.63 16.54 -11.09
N LEU A 86 7.42 15.56 -10.19
CA LEU A 86 7.16 15.85 -8.77
C LEU A 86 8.37 16.48 -8.09
N LEU A 87 9.58 16.00 -8.36
CA LEU A 87 10.82 16.55 -7.81
C LEU A 87 11.06 17.99 -8.26
N ASP A 88 10.76 18.32 -9.52
CA ASP A 88 10.87 19.68 -10.08
C ASP A 88 9.94 20.69 -9.37
N LEU A 89 8.87 20.22 -8.72
CA LEU A 89 7.99 21.05 -7.89
C LEU A 89 8.56 21.35 -6.50
N HIS A 90 9.81 20.92 -6.21
CA HIS A 90 10.48 21.12 -4.92
C HIS A 90 9.66 20.61 -3.73
N ILE A 91 9.18 19.38 -3.85
CA ILE A 91 8.43 18.70 -2.79
C ILE A 91 9.30 18.43 -1.57
N ASP A 92 8.70 18.44 -0.39
CA ASP A 92 9.38 18.19 0.87
C ASP A 92 9.40 16.68 1.23
N VAL A 93 8.42 15.91 0.73
CA VAL A 93 8.30 14.45 0.89
C VAL A 93 7.68 13.86 -0.38
N LEU A 94 8.19 12.71 -0.82
CA LEU A 94 7.64 11.93 -1.92
C LEU A 94 6.97 10.65 -1.37
N VAL A 95 5.69 10.45 -1.65
CA VAL A 95 4.94 9.23 -1.32
C VAL A 95 4.76 8.38 -2.58
N VAL A 96 5.10 7.09 -2.50
CA VAL A 96 5.00 6.16 -3.64
C VAL A 96 4.44 4.80 -3.21
N ALA A 97 3.77 4.10 -4.11
CA ALA A 97 3.19 2.79 -3.84
C ALA A 97 3.87 1.67 -4.64
N GLY A 98 4.19 0.57 -3.97
CA GLY A 98 4.78 -0.63 -4.55
C GLY A 98 6.29 -0.57 -4.77
N THR A 99 6.89 -1.74 -4.95
CA THR A 99 8.35 -1.92 -5.09
C THR A 99 8.91 -1.14 -6.28
N ASN A 100 8.30 -1.25 -7.46
CA ASN A 100 8.83 -0.62 -8.69
C ASN A 100 8.83 0.91 -8.59
N ALA A 101 7.78 1.51 -8.02
CA ALA A 101 7.71 2.96 -7.83
C ALA A 101 8.74 3.44 -6.79
N ALA A 102 8.92 2.69 -5.69
CA ALA A 102 9.92 3.00 -4.67
C ALA A 102 11.36 2.89 -5.20
N GLN A 103 11.66 1.87 -6.02
CA GLN A 103 12.96 1.73 -6.69
C GLN A 103 13.21 2.89 -7.68
N ALA A 104 12.20 3.24 -8.48
CA ALA A 104 12.29 4.38 -9.40
C ALA A 104 12.52 5.71 -8.66
N ALA A 105 11.85 5.92 -7.52
CA ALA A 105 12.03 7.10 -6.68
C ALA A 105 13.46 7.15 -6.11
N LYS A 106 13.94 6.05 -5.54
CA LYS A 106 15.28 5.96 -4.97
C LYS A 106 16.39 6.17 -6.01
N ALA A 107 16.17 5.76 -7.26
CA ALA A 107 17.09 6.01 -8.36
C ALA A 107 17.13 7.48 -8.80
N ARG A 108 16.10 8.28 -8.50
CA ARG A 108 15.97 9.69 -8.92
C ARG A 108 16.40 10.68 -7.85
N THR A 109 16.32 10.32 -6.57
CA THR A 109 16.71 11.22 -5.48
C THR A 109 17.33 10.45 -4.31
N SER A 110 18.40 11.03 -3.74
CA SER A 110 19.01 10.59 -2.49
C SER A 110 18.76 11.58 -1.35
N THR A 111 18.13 12.72 -1.62
CA THR A 111 17.95 13.82 -0.67
C THR A 111 16.49 14.05 -0.28
N VAL A 112 15.55 13.97 -1.22
CA VAL A 112 14.13 14.09 -0.91
C VAL A 112 13.69 12.84 -0.15
N PRO A 113 13.08 12.98 1.04
CA PRO A 113 12.51 11.88 1.80
C PRO A 113 11.47 11.10 0.98
N ILE A 114 11.56 9.77 1.00
CA ILE A 114 10.64 8.87 0.33
C ILE A 114 9.87 8.07 1.38
N VAL A 115 8.53 8.19 1.36
CA VAL A 115 7.63 7.34 2.12
C VAL A 115 7.01 6.34 1.15
N PHE A 116 7.42 5.10 1.22
CA PHE A 116 6.81 4.06 0.40
C PHE A 116 5.65 3.37 1.14
N THR A 117 4.67 2.95 0.37
CA THR A 117 3.62 2.02 0.80
C THR A 117 3.68 0.78 -0.08
N LEU A 118 3.32 -0.38 0.47
CA LEU A 118 3.11 -1.62 -0.28
C LEU A 118 4.31 -2.27 -0.99
N PRO A 119 5.61 -1.95 -0.74
CA PRO A 119 6.66 -2.84 -1.24
C PRO A 119 6.54 -4.20 -0.55
N GLY A 120 6.89 -5.26 -1.28
CA GLY A 120 6.86 -6.62 -0.76
C GLY A 120 7.92 -6.83 0.32
N ASN A 121 9.19 -6.86 -0.07
CA ASN A 121 10.30 -6.96 0.88
C ASN A 121 11.30 -5.83 0.64
N PRO A 122 11.18 -4.70 1.34
CA PRO A 122 12.00 -3.52 1.09
C PRO A 122 13.49 -3.73 1.34
N VAL A 123 13.89 -4.74 2.09
CA VAL A 123 15.29 -5.10 2.31
C VAL A 123 15.85 -5.86 1.09
N GLU A 124 15.18 -6.92 0.66
CA GLU A 124 15.58 -7.68 -0.54
C GLU A 124 15.48 -6.85 -1.82
N ASP A 125 14.50 -5.93 -1.88
CA ASP A 125 14.31 -4.99 -2.98
C ASP A 125 15.38 -3.88 -3.01
N GLY A 126 16.30 -3.83 -2.02
CA GLY A 126 17.35 -2.83 -1.91
C GLY A 126 16.86 -1.42 -1.56
N LEU A 127 15.65 -1.29 -1.05
CA LEU A 127 15.06 0.00 -0.68
C LEU A 127 15.62 0.52 0.64
N VAL A 128 15.84 -0.37 1.61
CA VAL A 128 16.35 -0.05 2.95
C VAL A 128 17.39 -1.07 3.40
N ALA A 129 18.23 -0.71 4.37
CA ALA A 129 19.24 -1.60 4.92
C ALA A 129 18.61 -2.68 5.84
N SER A 130 17.61 -2.30 6.63
CA SER A 130 16.82 -3.21 7.47
C SER A 130 15.46 -2.58 7.80
N PHE A 131 14.54 -3.38 8.33
CA PHE A 131 13.24 -2.87 8.81
C PHE A 131 13.41 -1.91 9.99
N ALA A 132 14.29 -2.22 10.94
CA ALA A 132 14.50 -1.40 12.13
C ALA A 132 15.30 -0.11 11.83
N HIS A 133 16.26 -0.18 10.91
CA HIS A 133 17.16 0.93 10.56
C HIS A 133 17.24 1.05 9.02
N PRO A 134 16.37 1.83 8.40
CA PRO A 134 16.34 2.00 6.93
C PRO A 134 17.65 2.53 6.34
N GLY A 135 18.31 3.49 7.04
CA GLY A 135 19.68 3.91 6.76
C GLY A 135 19.86 4.83 5.54
N GLY A 136 18.78 5.29 4.91
CA GLY A 136 18.83 6.17 3.74
C GLY A 136 17.72 7.22 3.76
N ASN A 137 17.32 7.71 2.57
CA ASN A 137 16.23 8.67 2.42
C ASN A 137 14.84 8.02 2.26
N ALA A 138 14.74 6.69 2.37
CA ALA A 138 13.49 5.95 2.16
C ALA A 138 13.06 5.19 3.43
N THR A 139 11.78 5.24 3.74
CA THR A 139 11.12 4.49 4.83
C THR A 139 9.64 4.31 4.49
N GLY A 140 8.86 3.66 5.35
CA GLY A 140 7.40 3.57 5.16
C GLY A 140 6.79 2.26 5.64
N LEU A 141 5.78 1.76 4.90
CA LEU A 141 5.00 0.58 5.25
C LEU A 141 5.12 -0.49 4.15
N SER A 142 5.54 -1.68 4.56
CA SER A 142 5.70 -2.85 3.70
C SER A 142 4.41 -3.67 3.66
N THR A 143 4.27 -4.53 2.66
CA THR A 143 3.31 -5.65 2.66
C THR A 143 4.01 -6.98 2.92
N HIS A 144 5.27 -6.95 3.35
CA HIS A 144 6.03 -8.15 3.65
C HIS A 144 5.34 -8.97 4.74
N THR A 145 4.84 -10.11 4.33
CA THR A 145 4.13 -11.05 5.19
C THR A 145 4.59 -12.45 4.84
N PRO A 146 5.66 -12.95 5.48
CA PRO A 146 6.09 -14.33 5.27
C PRO A 146 4.94 -15.31 5.52
N GLY A 147 4.78 -16.27 4.61
CA GLY A 147 3.73 -17.27 4.71
C GLY A 147 2.33 -16.82 4.29
N LEU A 148 2.15 -15.57 3.81
CA LEU A 148 0.85 -15.07 3.36
C LEU A 148 0.23 -15.97 2.29
N THR A 149 1.02 -16.36 1.30
CA THR A 149 0.56 -17.21 0.20
C THR A 149 0.11 -18.58 0.70
N GLY A 150 0.85 -19.14 1.67
CA GLY A 150 0.46 -20.37 2.35
C GLY A 150 -0.88 -20.23 3.04
N LYS A 151 -1.07 -19.14 3.79
CA LYS A 151 -2.34 -18.86 4.47
C LYS A 151 -3.51 -18.65 3.49
N GLN A 152 -3.26 -18.00 2.35
CA GLN A 152 -4.26 -17.86 1.28
C GLN A 152 -4.70 -19.23 0.75
N LEU A 153 -3.77 -20.15 0.49
CA LEU A 153 -4.10 -21.51 0.05
C LEU A 153 -4.84 -22.32 1.12
N GLU A 154 -4.47 -22.20 2.39
CA GLU A 154 -5.21 -22.80 3.51
C GLU A 154 -6.65 -22.30 3.57
N LEU A 155 -6.86 -20.97 3.48
CA LEU A 155 -8.17 -20.36 3.50
C LEU A 155 -9.00 -20.77 2.28
N LEU A 156 -8.39 -20.81 1.09
CA LEU A 156 -9.05 -21.28 -0.12
C LEU A 156 -9.51 -22.74 0.02
N LYS A 157 -8.66 -23.62 0.57
CA LYS A 157 -8.99 -25.02 0.88
C LYS A 157 -10.07 -25.14 1.97
N ALA A 158 -10.05 -24.26 2.97
CA ALA A 158 -11.07 -24.25 4.03
C ALA A 158 -12.43 -23.77 3.51
N ALA A 159 -12.45 -22.80 2.58
CA ALA A 159 -13.68 -22.32 1.93
C ALA A 159 -14.24 -23.34 0.95
N VAL A 160 -13.37 -24.06 0.22
CA VAL A 160 -13.73 -25.02 -0.83
C VAL A 160 -12.97 -26.34 -0.57
N PRO A 161 -13.43 -27.19 0.37
CA PRO A 161 -12.67 -28.35 0.88
C PRO A 161 -12.27 -29.39 -0.19
N GLN A 162 -13.05 -29.50 -1.26
CA GLN A 162 -12.79 -30.44 -2.35
C GLN A 162 -11.66 -30.00 -3.30
N VAL A 163 -11.16 -28.77 -3.22
CA VAL A 163 -10.09 -28.27 -4.10
C VAL A 163 -8.83 -29.11 -3.94
N SER A 164 -8.37 -29.67 -5.04
CA SER A 164 -7.13 -30.44 -5.17
C SER A 164 -6.20 -29.89 -6.23
N ARG A 165 -6.71 -29.09 -7.19
CA ARG A 165 -5.94 -28.45 -8.26
C ARG A 165 -6.13 -26.94 -8.24
N VAL A 166 -5.04 -26.22 -7.96
CA VAL A 166 -5.03 -24.76 -7.90
C VAL A 166 -4.12 -24.19 -8.98
N THR A 167 -4.61 -23.19 -9.70
CA THR A 167 -3.77 -22.39 -10.60
C THR A 167 -3.36 -21.09 -9.91
N VAL A 168 -2.07 -20.79 -9.95
CA VAL A 168 -1.53 -19.50 -9.53
C VAL A 168 -1.30 -18.64 -10.78
N LEU A 169 -1.90 -17.45 -10.80
CA LEU A 169 -1.63 -16.42 -11.80
C LEU A 169 -0.58 -15.46 -11.24
N TYR A 170 0.53 -15.24 -11.95
CA TYR A 170 1.63 -14.42 -11.48
C TYR A 170 2.26 -13.61 -12.61
N ASN A 171 2.96 -12.53 -12.25
CA ASN A 171 3.79 -11.75 -13.17
C ASN A 171 5.27 -11.88 -12.75
N ALA A 172 6.09 -12.53 -13.60
CA ALA A 172 7.50 -12.77 -13.27
C ALA A 172 8.35 -11.50 -13.17
N VAL A 173 7.89 -10.39 -13.77
CA VAL A 173 8.56 -9.07 -13.67
C VAL A 173 8.40 -8.46 -12.28
N ASN A 174 7.37 -8.85 -11.53
CA ASN A 174 7.19 -8.40 -10.15
C ASN A 174 8.08 -9.25 -9.21
N PRO A 175 9.09 -8.66 -8.53
CA PRO A 175 10.01 -9.38 -7.66
C PRO A 175 9.31 -10.19 -6.55
N VAL A 176 8.22 -9.65 -5.98
CA VAL A 176 7.43 -10.29 -4.92
C VAL A 176 6.86 -11.63 -5.37
N ASN A 177 6.48 -11.76 -6.65
CA ASN A 177 5.82 -12.95 -7.17
C ASN A 177 6.76 -14.18 -7.22
N ARG A 178 8.06 -13.98 -7.28
CA ARG A 178 9.02 -15.09 -7.26
C ARG A 178 9.02 -15.83 -5.93
N LEU A 179 9.08 -15.07 -4.83
CA LEU A 179 9.03 -15.65 -3.48
C LEU A 179 7.64 -16.23 -3.20
N ALA A 180 6.57 -15.50 -3.54
CA ALA A 180 5.20 -15.96 -3.40
C ALA A 180 4.94 -17.29 -4.14
N LEU A 181 5.53 -17.47 -5.33
CA LEU A 181 5.41 -18.73 -6.08
C LEU A 181 6.13 -19.90 -5.39
N GLN A 182 7.26 -19.64 -4.76
CA GLN A 182 7.95 -20.65 -3.96
C GLN A 182 7.10 -21.05 -2.74
N GLU A 183 6.61 -20.08 -1.97
CA GLU A 183 5.69 -20.31 -0.84
C GLU A 183 4.44 -21.08 -1.28
N ALA A 184 3.84 -20.71 -2.44
CA ALA A 184 2.68 -21.40 -2.98
C ALA A 184 2.95 -22.89 -3.25
N ARG A 185 4.11 -23.20 -3.84
CA ARG A 185 4.49 -24.59 -4.13
C ARG A 185 4.72 -25.42 -2.87
N GLU A 186 5.30 -24.83 -1.83
CA GLU A 186 5.52 -25.48 -0.54
C GLU A 186 4.19 -25.73 0.19
N ALA A 187 3.33 -24.71 0.23
CA ALA A 187 2.01 -24.82 0.84
C ALA A 187 1.09 -25.81 0.09
N ALA A 188 1.08 -25.79 -1.24
CA ALA A 188 0.29 -26.73 -2.03
C ALA A 188 0.66 -28.18 -1.74
N ARG A 189 1.98 -28.49 -1.64
CA ARG A 189 2.44 -29.83 -1.22
C ARG A 189 1.94 -30.21 0.16
N SER A 190 2.03 -29.31 1.14
CA SER A 190 1.57 -29.55 2.52
C SER A 190 0.05 -29.77 2.61
N LEU A 191 -0.71 -29.13 1.71
CA LEU A 191 -2.17 -29.23 1.63
C LEU A 191 -2.67 -30.35 0.68
N ALA A 192 -1.74 -31.17 0.16
CA ALA A 192 -2.02 -32.20 -0.84
C ALA A 192 -2.78 -31.65 -2.06
N MET A 193 -2.35 -30.50 -2.58
CA MET A 193 -2.85 -29.86 -3.79
C MET A 193 -1.81 -29.89 -4.91
N GLU A 194 -2.27 -30.11 -6.13
CA GLU A 194 -1.49 -29.88 -7.34
C GLU A 194 -1.52 -28.39 -7.69
N LEU A 195 -0.36 -27.85 -8.07
CA LEU A 195 -0.22 -26.43 -8.41
C LEU A 195 0.26 -26.26 -9.85
N GLN A 196 -0.53 -25.52 -10.64
CA GLN A 196 -0.12 -24.97 -11.93
C GLN A 196 0.23 -23.50 -11.76
N ALA A 197 1.32 -23.03 -12.38
CA ALA A 197 1.68 -21.61 -12.39
C ALA A 197 1.59 -21.08 -13.84
N LEU A 198 0.80 -20.02 -14.06
CA LEU A 198 0.62 -19.35 -15.34
C LEU A 198 1.09 -17.91 -15.24
N GLU A 199 2.01 -17.54 -16.12
CA GLU A 199 2.50 -16.19 -16.24
C GLU A 199 1.51 -15.30 -16.98
N VAL A 200 1.21 -14.12 -16.41
CA VAL A 200 0.34 -13.08 -16.98
C VAL A 200 1.11 -11.77 -16.93
N ARG A 201 1.54 -11.25 -18.07
CA ARG A 201 2.35 -10.02 -18.16
C ARG A 201 1.50 -8.77 -18.33
N GLN A 202 0.36 -8.91 -19.00
CA GLN A 202 -0.56 -7.81 -19.31
C GLN A 202 -2.01 -8.31 -19.27
N GLY A 203 -2.97 -7.38 -19.18
CA GLY A 203 -4.39 -7.73 -19.04
C GLY A 203 -4.92 -8.63 -20.17
N ASN A 204 -4.42 -8.46 -21.38
CA ASN A 204 -4.83 -9.29 -22.53
C ASN A 204 -4.43 -10.77 -22.40
N ASP A 205 -3.46 -11.10 -21.55
CA ASP A 205 -3.04 -12.49 -21.33
C ASP A 205 -4.01 -13.26 -20.43
N LEU A 206 -4.90 -12.56 -19.69
CA LEU A 206 -5.85 -13.17 -18.75
C LEU A 206 -6.76 -14.18 -19.45
N ALA A 207 -7.32 -13.85 -20.60
CA ALA A 207 -8.22 -14.75 -21.32
C ALA A 207 -7.52 -16.06 -21.71
N SER A 208 -6.29 -16.00 -22.19
CA SER A 208 -5.51 -17.19 -22.54
C SER A 208 -5.10 -18.00 -21.31
N ALA A 209 -4.79 -17.34 -20.19
CA ALA A 209 -4.52 -18.00 -18.92
C ALA A 209 -5.75 -18.74 -18.40
N PHE A 210 -6.95 -18.15 -18.50
CA PHE A 210 -8.20 -18.82 -18.12
C PHE A 210 -8.56 -19.99 -19.04
N ALA A 211 -8.27 -19.93 -20.34
CA ALA A 211 -8.39 -21.08 -21.24
C ALA A 211 -7.44 -22.22 -20.84
N ALA A 212 -6.18 -21.89 -20.50
CA ALA A 212 -5.18 -22.87 -20.07
C ALA A 212 -5.52 -23.55 -18.75
N LEU A 213 -5.96 -22.79 -17.73
CA LEU A 213 -6.36 -23.35 -16.44
C LEU A 213 -7.62 -24.25 -16.57
N THR A 214 -8.54 -23.89 -17.47
CA THR A 214 -9.72 -24.73 -17.76
C THR A 214 -9.32 -26.04 -18.42
N ALA A 215 -8.40 -26.01 -19.39
CA ALA A 215 -7.86 -27.22 -20.03
C ALA A 215 -7.16 -28.13 -19.02
N TRP A 216 -6.47 -27.56 -18.02
CA TRP A 216 -5.86 -28.29 -16.91
C TRP A 216 -6.87 -28.73 -15.84
N ARG A 217 -8.13 -28.30 -15.96
CA ARG A 217 -9.22 -28.55 -15.00
C ARG A 217 -8.90 -28.00 -13.60
N ALA A 218 -8.42 -26.79 -13.53
CA ALA A 218 -8.23 -26.08 -12.26
C ALA A 218 -9.56 -25.99 -11.49
N GLU A 219 -9.48 -26.22 -10.20
CA GLU A 219 -10.62 -26.16 -9.27
C GLU A 219 -10.64 -24.88 -8.45
N ALA A 220 -9.54 -24.13 -8.46
CA ALA A 220 -9.45 -22.81 -7.89
C ALA A 220 -8.31 -22.00 -8.53
N VAL A 221 -8.37 -20.68 -8.37
CA VAL A 221 -7.36 -19.72 -8.83
C VAL A 221 -6.93 -18.83 -7.68
N LEU A 222 -5.61 -18.66 -7.52
CA LEU A 222 -5.00 -17.65 -6.68
C LEU A 222 -4.23 -16.68 -7.59
N ALA A 223 -4.61 -15.41 -7.61
CA ALA A 223 -3.86 -14.40 -8.34
C ALA A 223 -2.92 -13.62 -7.39
N PHE A 224 -1.68 -13.43 -7.82
CA PHE A 224 -0.68 -12.73 -7.02
C PHE A 224 -0.78 -11.22 -7.15
N PRO A 225 -0.21 -10.44 -6.20
CA PRO A 225 -0.30 -8.98 -6.21
C PRO A 225 0.50 -8.32 -7.35
N GLY A 226 0.13 -7.05 -7.63
CA GLY A 226 0.80 -6.20 -8.61
C GLY A 226 0.13 -6.20 -9.98
N PRO A 227 0.67 -5.41 -10.94
CA PRO A 227 0.18 -5.38 -12.31
C PRO A 227 0.40 -6.74 -13.02
N PRO A 228 -0.54 -7.15 -13.91
CA PRO A 228 -1.74 -6.42 -14.30
C PRO A 228 -2.94 -6.63 -13.35
N PHE A 229 -2.87 -7.56 -12.42
CA PHE A 229 -4.02 -7.99 -11.62
C PHE A 229 -4.65 -6.85 -10.81
N ALA A 230 -3.84 -5.95 -10.25
CA ALA A 230 -4.30 -4.82 -9.45
C ALA A 230 -5.18 -3.83 -10.24
N THR A 231 -5.00 -3.75 -11.56
CA THR A 231 -5.78 -2.86 -12.46
C THR A 231 -6.93 -3.58 -13.15
N GLU A 232 -6.89 -4.90 -13.22
CA GLU A 232 -7.83 -5.75 -13.97
C GLU A 232 -8.77 -6.55 -13.06
N LEU A 233 -9.06 -6.07 -11.83
CA LEU A 233 -9.85 -6.83 -10.84
C LEU A 233 -11.23 -7.26 -11.36
N ALA A 234 -11.95 -6.35 -12.03
CA ALA A 234 -13.27 -6.67 -12.58
C ALA A 234 -13.19 -7.71 -13.71
N HIS A 235 -12.20 -7.60 -14.60
CA HIS A 235 -11.96 -8.56 -15.67
C HIS A 235 -11.57 -9.92 -15.11
N LEU A 236 -10.70 -9.97 -14.10
CA LEU A 236 -10.32 -11.20 -13.40
C LEU A 236 -11.55 -11.88 -12.77
N ALA A 237 -12.41 -11.12 -12.09
CA ALA A 237 -13.64 -11.63 -11.48
C ALA A 237 -14.63 -12.15 -12.53
N GLN A 238 -14.82 -11.43 -13.66
CA GLN A 238 -15.66 -11.85 -14.77
C GLN A 238 -15.18 -13.16 -15.40
N LEU A 239 -13.88 -13.30 -15.64
CA LEU A 239 -13.30 -14.52 -16.17
C LEU A 239 -13.46 -15.69 -15.20
N ALA A 240 -13.22 -15.48 -13.90
CA ALA A 240 -13.44 -16.50 -12.88
C ALA A 240 -14.89 -16.99 -12.86
N ALA A 241 -15.85 -16.08 -12.95
CA ALA A 241 -17.27 -16.40 -13.02
C ALA A 241 -17.65 -17.15 -14.31
N ALA A 242 -17.16 -16.68 -15.48
CA ALA A 242 -17.43 -17.30 -16.79
C ALA A 242 -16.90 -18.75 -16.87
N HIS A 243 -15.73 -19.00 -16.28
CA HIS A 243 -15.10 -20.32 -16.21
C HIS A 243 -15.56 -21.15 -15.00
N ARG A 244 -16.46 -20.61 -14.16
CA ARG A 244 -16.97 -21.24 -12.93
C ARG A 244 -15.88 -21.74 -11.99
N VAL A 245 -14.83 -20.96 -11.83
CA VAL A 245 -13.70 -21.30 -10.95
C VAL A 245 -13.64 -20.35 -9.77
N PRO A 246 -13.62 -20.86 -8.51
CA PRO A 246 -13.40 -20.03 -7.32
C PRO A 246 -12.06 -19.31 -7.44
N ALA A 247 -12.07 -17.99 -7.25
CA ALA A 247 -10.88 -17.19 -7.34
C ALA A 247 -10.62 -16.40 -6.06
N MET A 248 -9.36 -16.32 -5.67
CA MET A 248 -8.86 -15.56 -4.53
C MET A 248 -7.83 -14.53 -4.95
N PHE A 249 -7.88 -13.38 -4.31
CA PHE A 249 -6.90 -12.31 -4.47
C PHE A 249 -6.49 -11.73 -3.11
N ILE A 250 -5.44 -10.92 -3.10
CA ILE A 250 -4.93 -10.31 -1.86
C ILE A 250 -5.82 -9.15 -1.35
N ARG A 251 -6.65 -8.55 -2.22
CA ARG A 251 -7.34 -7.28 -1.94
C ARG A 251 -8.85 -7.46 -1.93
N LYS A 252 -9.51 -6.83 -0.94
CA LYS A 252 -10.97 -6.87 -0.79
C LYS A 252 -11.73 -6.30 -1.99
N GLU A 253 -11.16 -5.32 -2.71
CA GLU A 253 -11.79 -4.72 -3.89
C GLU A 253 -12.06 -5.76 -4.99
N PHE A 254 -11.32 -6.88 -5.01
CA PHE A 254 -11.62 -8.01 -5.88
C PHE A 254 -12.97 -8.65 -5.56
N VAL A 255 -13.29 -8.76 -4.28
CA VAL A 255 -14.56 -9.34 -3.81
C VAL A 255 -15.73 -8.38 -4.07
N GLU A 256 -15.52 -7.08 -3.93
CA GLU A 256 -16.50 -6.02 -4.22
C GLU A 256 -16.92 -6.01 -5.69
N VAL A 257 -16.02 -6.38 -6.61
CA VAL A 257 -16.31 -6.48 -8.06
C VAL A 257 -16.74 -7.87 -8.51
N GLY A 258 -17.10 -8.77 -7.58
CA GLY A 258 -17.65 -10.10 -7.88
C GLY A 258 -16.68 -11.27 -7.72
N GLY A 259 -15.46 -11.05 -7.24
CA GLY A 259 -14.57 -12.14 -6.85
C GLY A 259 -15.10 -12.93 -5.65
N LEU A 260 -14.62 -14.15 -5.43
CA LEU A 260 -15.11 -15.01 -4.35
C LEU A 260 -14.49 -14.64 -2.99
N LEU A 261 -13.17 -14.60 -2.93
CA LEU A 261 -12.38 -14.47 -1.70
C LEU A 261 -11.28 -13.44 -1.83
N ALA A 262 -11.02 -12.74 -0.74
CA ALA A 262 -9.79 -11.98 -0.56
C ALA A 262 -9.22 -12.22 0.83
N TYR A 263 -7.88 -12.35 0.91
CA TYR A 263 -7.16 -12.34 2.17
C TYR A 263 -5.82 -11.65 2.00
N GLY A 264 -5.61 -10.61 2.77
CA GLY A 264 -4.35 -9.85 2.73
C GLY A 264 -4.35 -8.67 3.69
N PRO A 265 -3.24 -7.91 3.72
CA PRO A 265 -3.15 -6.70 4.53
C PRO A 265 -4.15 -5.64 4.05
N SER A 266 -4.67 -4.87 5.00
CA SER A 266 -5.51 -3.71 4.69
C SER A 266 -4.68 -2.61 4.03
N TYR A 267 -4.81 -2.47 2.72
CA TYR A 267 -4.09 -1.42 1.97
C TYR A 267 -4.57 -0.02 2.36
N ALA A 268 -5.86 0.12 2.62
CA ALA A 268 -6.41 1.38 3.10
C ALA A 268 -5.77 1.82 4.44
N ASP A 269 -5.56 0.87 5.37
CA ASP A 269 -4.86 1.18 6.63
C ASP A 269 -3.40 1.56 6.39
N ASN A 270 -2.69 0.88 5.48
CA ASN A 270 -1.32 1.24 5.13
C ASN A 270 -1.25 2.68 4.58
N PHE A 271 -2.13 3.06 3.66
CA PHE A 271 -2.14 4.43 3.13
C PHE A 271 -2.53 5.46 4.19
N ARG A 272 -3.52 5.17 5.04
CA ARG A 272 -3.89 6.05 6.16
C ARG A 272 -2.70 6.27 7.09
N ARG A 273 -1.96 5.21 7.42
CA ARG A 273 -0.77 5.26 8.28
C ARG A 273 0.45 5.89 7.62
N ALA A 274 0.56 5.86 6.29
CA ALA A 274 1.63 6.57 5.57
C ALA A 274 1.62 8.07 5.89
N ALA A 275 0.46 8.65 6.17
CA ALA A 275 0.36 10.04 6.64
C ALA A 275 1.15 10.31 7.92
N THR A 276 1.28 9.32 8.83
CA THR A 276 2.07 9.49 10.06
C THR A 276 3.57 9.59 9.78
N TYR A 277 4.05 8.93 8.73
CA TYR A 277 5.45 9.05 8.27
C TYR A 277 5.70 10.41 7.65
N VAL A 278 4.76 10.87 6.81
CA VAL A 278 4.82 12.23 6.25
C VAL A 278 4.86 13.26 7.36
N ASP A 279 3.98 13.18 8.35
CA ASP A 279 3.93 14.08 9.51
C ASP A 279 5.26 14.10 10.29
N LYS A 280 5.79 12.92 10.64
CA LYS A 280 7.07 12.80 11.35
C LYS A 280 8.22 13.44 10.57
N ILE A 281 8.28 13.21 9.26
CA ILE A 281 9.33 13.75 8.40
C ILE A 281 9.20 15.27 8.29
N LEU A 282 7.99 15.80 8.09
CA LEU A 282 7.74 17.24 8.04
C LEU A 282 8.07 17.94 9.37
N LYS A 283 8.00 17.22 10.50
CA LYS A 283 8.45 17.66 11.83
C LYS A 283 9.93 17.46 12.09
N GLY A 284 10.70 17.03 11.08
CA GLY A 284 12.17 16.93 11.13
C GLY A 284 12.74 15.54 11.43
N ALA A 285 11.92 14.50 11.53
CA ALA A 285 12.43 13.14 11.65
C ALA A 285 13.11 12.70 10.34
N LYS A 286 14.23 11.99 10.46
CA LYS A 286 14.95 11.49 9.30
C LYS A 286 14.38 10.13 8.87
N PRO A 287 14.14 9.87 7.57
CA PRO A 287 13.71 8.56 7.09
C PRO A 287 14.62 7.41 7.54
N ALA A 288 15.93 7.67 7.63
CA ALA A 288 16.92 6.71 8.09
C ALA A 288 16.65 6.14 9.49
N ASP A 289 16.01 6.92 10.36
CA ASP A 289 15.77 6.62 11.77
C ASP A 289 14.33 6.15 12.03
N LEU A 290 13.46 6.17 11.00
CA LEU A 290 12.08 5.73 11.10
C LEU A 290 11.95 4.27 10.64
N PRO A 291 11.67 3.31 11.55
CA PRO A 291 11.54 1.91 11.18
C PRO A 291 10.48 1.68 10.11
N VAL A 292 10.75 0.74 9.20
CA VAL A 292 9.74 0.27 8.26
C VAL A 292 8.75 -0.62 9.00
N GLU A 293 7.47 -0.33 8.88
CA GLU A 293 6.42 -1.12 9.53
C GLU A 293 5.89 -2.21 8.60
N GLN A 294 5.59 -3.36 9.19
CA GLN A 294 4.87 -4.46 8.55
C GLN A 294 3.37 -4.30 8.76
N PRO A 295 2.51 -4.96 7.94
CA PRO A 295 1.08 -4.92 8.14
C PRO A 295 0.69 -5.43 9.53
N MET A 296 -0.23 -4.72 10.18
CA MET A 296 -0.79 -5.14 11.47
C MET A 296 -2.25 -5.59 11.35
N LYS A 297 -2.93 -5.17 10.28
CA LYS A 297 -4.31 -5.52 10.02
C LYS A 297 -4.42 -6.33 8.74
N TYR A 298 -5.02 -7.51 8.83
CA TYR A 298 -5.38 -8.38 7.72
C TYR A 298 -6.90 -8.42 7.62
N GLU A 299 -7.41 -8.64 6.42
CA GLU A 299 -8.84 -8.71 6.14
C GLU A 299 -9.14 -9.97 5.33
N LEU A 300 -10.06 -10.82 5.85
CA LEU A 300 -10.64 -11.93 5.13
C LEU A 300 -12.03 -11.52 4.68
N VAL A 301 -12.22 -11.37 3.38
CA VAL A 301 -13.49 -10.94 2.79
C VAL A 301 -14.02 -12.00 1.84
N MET A 302 -15.33 -12.23 1.88
CA MET A 302 -16.01 -13.23 1.04
C MET A 302 -17.28 -12.67 0.40
N ASN A 303 -17.57 -13.14 -0.82
CA ASN A 303 -18.83 -12.86 -1.51
C ASN A 303 -19.72 -14.11 -1.58
N LEU A 304 -20.82 -14.11 -0.82
CA LEU A 304 -21.76 -15.22 -0.80
C LEU A 304 -22.59 -15.32 -2.08
N LYS A 305 -22.89 -14.21 -2.77
CA LYS A 305 -23.56 -14.27 -4.07
C LYS A 305 -22.71 -15.01 -5.10
N THR A 306 -21.40 -14.72 -5.10
CA THR A 306 -20.45 -15.42 -5.97
C THR A 306 -20.33 -16.89 -5.58
N ALA A 307 -20.29 -17.22 -4.28
CA ALA A 307 -20.28 -18.61 -3.83
C ALA A 307 -21.53 -19.37 -4.33
N GLN A 308 -22.71 -18.79 -4.18
CA GLN A 308 -23.98 -19.37 -4.66
C GLN A 308 -23.99 -19.53 -6.19
N ALA A 309 -23.53 -18.52 -6.93
CA ALA A 309 -23.45 -18.59 -8.40
C ALA A 309 -22.50 -19.70 -8.90
N LEU A 310 -21.45 -19.99 -8.12
CA LEU A 310 -20.51 -21.09 -8.38
C LEU A 310 -21.02 -22.46 -7.89
N GLY A 311 -22.17 -22.50 -7.19
CA GLY A 311 -22.71 -23.73 -6.61
C GLY A 311 -21.93 -24.23 -5.40
N LEU A 312 -21.21 -23.33 -4.70
CA LEU A 312 -20.40 -23.68 -3.55
C LEU A 312 -21.20 -23.60 -2.25
N THR A 313 -21.03 -24.61 -1.41
CA THR A 313 -21.50 -24.58 -0.02
C THR A 313 -20.34 -24.23 0.87
N ILE A 314 -20.34 -23.02 1.41
CA ILE A 314 -19.27 -22.54 2.30
C ILE A 314 -19.51 -23.07 3.71
N PRO A 315 -18.51 -23.69 4.36
CA PRO A 315 -18.65 -24.18 5.72
C PRO A 315 -18.97 -23.04 6.69
N PRO A 316 -19.97 -23.21 7.61
CA PRO A 316 -20.31 -22.17 8.59
C PRO A 316 -19.10 -21.72 9.44
N THR A 317 -18.22 -22.65 9.77
CA THR A 317 -16.98 -22.37 10.54
C THR A 317 -16.03 -21.44 9.79
N PHE A 318 -16.06 -21.45 8.45
CA PHE A 318 -15.29 -20.51 7.63
C PHE A 318 -15.90 -19.10 7.65
N LEU A 319 -17.24 -19.01 7.56
CA LEU A 319 -17.94 -17.73 7.59
C LEU A 319 -17.68 -16.94 8.89
N PHE A 320 -17.55 -17.62 10.02
CA PHE A 320 -17.20 -16.97 11.29
C PHE A 320 -15.78 -16.39 11.33
N GLN A 321 -14.89 -16.80 10.43
CA GLN A 321 -13.53 -16.27 10.34
C GLN A 321 -13.45 -15.03 9.45
N ALA A 322 -14.46 -14.79 8.59
CA ALA A 322 -14.47 -13.66 7.68
C ALA A 322 -14.71 -12.34 8.45
N ASP A 323 -13.88 -11.33 8.18
CA ASP A 323 -14.07 -9.99 8.72
C ASP A 323 -15.24 -9.27 8.03
N GLU A 324 -15.49 -9.62 6.75
CA GLU A 324 -16.59 -9.05 5.96
C GLU A 324 -17.19 -10.12 5.03
N VAL A 325 -18.51 -10.17 4.97
CA VAL A 325 -19.27 -11.06 4.09
C VAL A 325 -20.24 -10.23 3.25
N ILE A 326 -19.99 -10.17 1.93
CA ILE A 326 -20.86 -9.52 0.95
C ILE A 326 -22.03 -10.48 0.61
N GLN A 327 -23.26 -9.99 0.79
CA GLN A 327 -24.49 -10.73 0.58
C GLN A 327 -25.27 -10.19 -0.62
#